data_c27d752afb1345f16524c0fb4da32f35
#
_entry.id   c27d752afb1345f16524c0fb4da32f35
#
_cell.length_a   1.000
_cell.length_b   1.000
_cell.length_c   1.000
_cell.angle_alpha   90.00
_cell.angle_beta   90.00
_cell.angle_gamma   90.00
#
_symmetry.space_group_name_H-M   'P 1'
#
loop_
_entity.id
_entity.type
_entity.pdbx_description
1 polymer ?
#
loop_
_entity_poly.entity_id
_entity_poly.type
_entity_poly.pdbx_seq_one_letter_code
_entity_poly.pdbx_strand_id
1 'polypeptide(L)'
;DGPKRGMVVTTGRFTNPAIEYAQRLQRNNDPYPIELIDGEDLREIADEIGLDLYNGRIEILCDETLRPHDPATSVTAPVKEAFQDIENIESSNLPAPYSTVTFRPVVAVTADTNAVFETSVGVIHRINKRSRFVVHAERGHPQTASDDVSNLVLENLHATVDLDADQFESSFDAVEDRRFGQTQTEYKDWAVERLRDHHTTTVSYTGDNNVTYTKTCEPNRSDISVQSIEPVYLPQVRHTTDLQEYSYPYEYFVAGPSRVTSEDGIHQCVHCDTTGTDNTYCANCGSINCDSHIKTERLEDTPVCTGCAVTERFAFKTKYFYDEANRDAFREQYEAMPVYEKAMENTPLTVGIVGIVVLVVLGILVSIGGL
;
A
#
# COMPACT_ATOMS: atom_id res chain seq x y z
N ASP A 1 -58.57 -3.89 -0.40
CA ASP A 1 -57.59 -3.76 0.70
C ASP A 1 -56.80 -5.06 0.77
N GLY A 2 -55.51 -5.00 0.42
CA GLY A 2 -54.64 -6.15 0.53
C GLY A 2 -54.21 -6.46 1.98
N PRO A 3 -53.56 -7.58 2.23
CA PRO A 3 -53.12 -7.96 3.58
C PRO A 3 -52.23 -6.85 4.15
N LYS A 4 -52.62 -6.35 5.33
CA LYS A 4 -51.79 -5.37 6.05
C LYS A 4 -50.70 -6.12 6.80
N ARG A 5 -49.46 -5.87 6.47
CA ARG A 5 -48.30 -6.37 7.23
C ARG A 5 -48.04 -5.48 8.42
N GLY A 6 -47.92 -6.06 9.60
CA GLY A 6 -47.35 -5.40 10.77
C GLY A 6 -45.84 -5.51 10.76
N MET A 7 -45.14 -4.43 11.06
CA MET A 7 -43.66 -4.46 11.24
C MET A 7 -43.35 -3.97 12.65
N VAL A 8 -42.51 -4.72 13.37
CA VAL A 8 -42.01 -4.29 14.69
C VAL A 8 -40.48 -4.21 14.57
N VAL A 9 -39.95 -3.02 14.83
CA VAL A 9 -38.52 -2.72 14.73
C VAL A 9 -37.97 -2.45 16.12
N THR A 10 -36.82 -3.03 16.43
CA THR A 10 -36.05 -2.77 17.66
C THR A 10 -34.60 -2.64 17.37
N THR A 11 -33.89 -1.82 18.13
CA THR A 11 -32.45 -1.73 18.11
C THR A 11 -31.75 -2.82 18.94
N GLY A 12 -32.50 -3.60 19.70
CA GLY A 12 -32.07 -4.73 20.50
C GLY A 12 -32.39 -6.07 19.83
N ARG A 13 -32.63 -7.09 20.65
CA ARG A 13 -33.05 -8.43 20.21
C ARG A 13 -34.45 -8.72 20.68
N PHE A 14 -35.20 -9.46 19.90
CA PHE A 14 -36.48 -9.97 20.32
C PHE A 14 -36.33 -11.14 21.29
N THR A 15 -37.31 -11.29 22.18
CA THR A 15 -37.41 -12.46 23.05
C THR A 15 -37.85 -13.68 22.24
N ASN A 16 -37.46 -14.88 22.66
CA ASN A 16 -37.93 -16.13 22.01
C ASN A 16 -39.43 -16.22 21.86
N PRO A 17 -40.28 -15.87 22.90
CA PRO A 17 -41.72 -15.86 22.75
C PRO A 17 -42.23 -14.90 21.65
N ALA A 18 -41.58 -13.75 21.43
CA ALA A 18 -41.99 -12.82 20.39
C ALA A 18 -41.69 -13.41 19.00
N ILE A 19 -40.51 -14.02 18.83
CA ILE A 19 -40.09 -14.73 17.59
C ILE A 19 -41.05 -15.86 17.27
N GLU A 20 -41.34 -16.72 18.25
CA GLU A 20 -42.28 -17.83 18.08
C GLU A 20 -43.68 -17.36 17.72
N TYR A 21 -44.15 -16.22 18.31
CA TYR A 21 -45.44 -15.64 18.00
C TYR A 21 -45.49 -15.18 16.53
N ALA A 22 -44.54 -14.41 16.09
CA ALA A 22 -44.49 -13.91 14.71
C ALA A 22 -44.39 -15.09 13.69
N GLN A 23 -43.55 -16.08 13.95
CA GLN A 23 -43.43 -17.29 13.13
C GLN A 23 -44.74 -18.12 13.08
N ARG A 24 -45.49 -18.15 14.18
CA ARG A 24 -46.79 -18.82 14.22
C ARG A 24 -47.80 -18.12 13.33
N LEU A 25 -47.88 -16.79 13.36
CA LEU A 25 -48.73 -16.01 12.46
C LEU A 25 -48.39 -16.26 11.00
N GLN A 26 -47.12 -16.28 10.66
CA GLN A 26 -46.68 -16.59 9.29
C GLN A 26 -47.06 -18.02 8.86
N ARG A 27 -46.81 -19.05 9.71
CA ARG A 27 -47.15 -20.44 9.42
C ARG A 27 -48.63 -20.71 9.29
N ASN A 28 -49.44 -19.98 10.02
CA ASN A 28 -50.90 -20.11 9.96
C ASN A 28 -51.55 -19.28 8.84
N ASN A 29 -50.74 -18.63 7.99
CA ASN A 29 -51.21 -17.79 6.90
C ASN A 29 -52.18 -16.68 7.43
N ASP A 30 -51.87 -16.11 8.59
CA ASP A 30 -52.69 -15.07 9.21
C ASP A 30 -52.79 -13.87 8.25
N PRO A 31 -53.98 -13.28 8.13
CA PRO A 31 -54.19 -12.10 7.27
C PRO A 31 -53.36 -10.88 7.70
N TYR A 32 -52.79 -10.89 8.90
CA TYR A 32 -51.97 -9.81 9.47
C TYR A 32 -50.61 -10.36 9.97
N PRO A 33 -49.72 -10.85 9.06
CA PRO A 33 -48.41 -11.32 9.47
C PRO A 33 -47.61 -10.17 10.09
N ILE A 34 -46.82 -10.49 11.12
CA ILE A 34 -45.89 -9.56 11.75
C ILE A 34 -44.47 -9.91 11.31
N GLU A 35 -43.80 -8.90 10.78
CA GLU A 35 -42.35 -8.96 10.47
C GLU A 35 -41.61 -8.34 11.66
N LEU A 36 -40.57 -9.04 12.12
CA LEU A 36 -39.69 -8.59 13.19
C LEU A 36 -38.35 -8.19 12.57
N ILE A 37 -37.91 -6.97 12.85
CA ILE A 37 -36.64 -6.45 12.45
C ILE A 37 -35.87 -6.09 13.71
N ASP A 38 -34.86 -6.85 14.03
CA ASP A 38 -33.99 -6.62 15.19
C ASP A 38 -32.77 -5.73 14.86
N GLY A 39 -31.88 -5.51 15.84
CA GLY A 39 -30.70 -4.68 15.65
C GLY A 39 -29.67 -5.26 14.69
N GLU A 40 -29.71 -6.58 14.41
CA GLU A 40 -28.84 -7.25 13.44
C GLU A 40 -29.41 -7.08 12.02
N ASP A 41 -30.73 -7.31 11.86
CA ASP A 41 -31.47 -7.04 10.62
C ASP A 41 -31.37 -5.56 10.20
N LEU A 42 -31.49 -4.64 11.20
CA LEU A 42 -31.33 -3.20 10.93
C LEU A 42 -29.93 -2.85 10.40
N ARG A 43 -28.89 -3.54 10.89
CA ARG A 43 -27.52 -3.32 10.38
C ARG A 43 -27.36 -3.79 8.95
N GLU A 44 -27.91 -4.96 8.62
CA GLU A 44 -27.91 -5.46 7.25
C GLU A 44 -28.64 -4.52 6.30
N ILE A 45 -29.83 -4.04 6.68
CA ILE A 45 -30.60 -3.08 5.89
C ILE A 45 -29.83 -1.75 5.73
N ALA A 46 -29.20 -1.27 6.80
CA ALA A 46 -28.42 -0.03 6.75
C ALA A 46 -27.19 -0.17 5.85
N ASP A 47 -26.50 -1.32 5.91
CA ASP A 47 -25.37 -1.63 5.02
C ASP A 47 -25.81 -1.65 3.53
N GLU A 48 -26.98 -2.21 3.24
CA GLU A 48 -27.54 -2.27 1.88
C GLU A 48 -27.86 -0.89 1.29
N ILE A 49 -28.34 0.04 2.13
CA ILE A 49 -28.76 1.38 1.69
C ILE A 49 -27.69 2.45 1.97
N GLY A 50 -26.49 2.04 2.37
CA GLY A 50 -25.39 2.95 2.59
C GLY A 50 -25.47 3.79 3.86
N LEU A 51 -26.23 3.38 4.87
CA LEU A 51 -26.31 4.07 6.16
C LEU A 51 -25.40 3.39 7.19
N ASP A 52 -24.65 4.19 7.94
CA ASP A 52 -23.85 3.68 9.04
C ASP A 52 -24.71 3.44 10.28
N LEU A 53 -24.87 2.16 10.67
CA LEU A 53 -25.69 1.74 11.81
C LEU A 53 -24.84 0.91 12.78
N TYR A 54 -24.57 1.47 13.96
CA TYR A 54 -23.82 0.79 15.01
C TYR A 54 -24.68 0.57 16.26
N ASN A 55 -24.65 -0.66 16.80
CA ASN A 55 -25.44 -1.03 17.99
C ASN A 55 -26.92 -0.60 17.94
N GLY A 56 -27.54 -0.66 16.76
CA GLY A 56 -28.92 -0.26 16.57
C GLY A 56 -29.15 1.24 16.58
N ARG A 57 -28.11 2.06 16.45
CA ARG A 57 -28.21 3.51 16.26
C ARG A 57 -27.75 3.85 14.85
N ILE A 58 -28.48 4.74 14.18
CA ILE A 58 -28.02 5.36 12.94
C ILE A 58 -27.14 6.53 13.37
N GLU A 59 -25.85 6.46 13.03
CA GLU A 59 -24.89 7.52 13.30
C GLU A 59 -24.13 7.79 12.01
N ILE A 60 -24.42 8.91 11.39
CA ILE A 60 -23.62 9.44 10.28
C ILE A 60 -22.45 10.16 10.93
N LEU A 61 -21.27 9.55 10.89
CA LEU A 61 -20.07 10.14 11.48
C LEU A 61 -19.50 11.23 10.59
N CYS A 62 -19.50 11.02 9.28
CA CYS A 62 -18.96 11.94 8.33
C CYS A 62 -19.47 11.64 6.92
N ASP A 63 -19.72 12.68 6.15
CA ASP A 63 -20.04 12.68 4.71
C ASP A 63 -18.98 13.44 3.89
N GLU A 64 -17.85 13.77 4.50
CA GLU A 64 -16.77 14.51 3.87
C GLU A 64 -15.54 13.61 3.62
N THR A 65 -14.86 13.88 2.51
CA THR A 65 -13.59 13.24 2.16
C THR A 65 -12.50 14.27 1.94
N LEU A 66 -11.25 13.88 2.19
CA LEU A 66 -10.10 14.61 1.64
C LEU A 66 -10.16 14.55 0.11
N ARG A 67 -9.63 15.55 -0.55
CA ARG A 67 -9.68 15.59 -2.03
C ARG A 67 -8.90 14.43 -2.63
N PRO A 68 -9.51 13.61 -3.52
CA PRO A 68 -8.81 12.51 -4.17
C PRO A 68 -7.62 12.97 -5.02
N HIS A 69 -7.73 14.13 -5.67
CA HIS A 69 -6.70 14.78 -6.44
C HIS A 69 -6.92 16.29 -6.47
N ASP A 70 -5.85 17.04 -6.76
CA ASP A 70 -5.99 18.44 -7.12
C ASP A 70 -6.72 18.53 -8.48
N PRO A 71 -7.73 19.39 -8.65
CA PRO A 71 -8.47 19.54 -9.91
C PRO A 71 -7.60 19.84 -11.14
N ALA A 72 -6.40 20.39 -10.94
CA ALA A 72 -5.45 20.66 -12.01
C ALA A 72 -4.57 19.47 -12.40
N THR A 73 -4.63 18.36 -11.66
CA THR A 73 -3.76 17.18 -11.82
C THR A 73 -4.55 16.03 -12.44
N SER A 74 -3.97 15.37 -13.45
CA SER A 74 -4.54 14.13 -14.00
C SER A 74 -4.49 13.00 -12.98
N VAL A 75 -5.56 12.22 -12.84
CA VAL A 75 -5.62 11.04 -11.97
C VAL A 75 -4.49 10.04 -12.27
N THR A 76 -4.11 9.90 -13.54
CA THR A 76 -3.08 8.95 -13.99
C THR A 76 -1.65 9.52 -13.94
N ALA A 77 -1.46 10.80 -13.59
CA ALA A 77 -0.13 11.40 -13.55
C ALA A 77 0.84 10.68 -12.58
N PRO A 78 0.42 10.28 -11.37
CA PRO A 78 1.32 9.61 -10.43
C PRO A 78 1.87 8.27 -10.96
N VAL A 79 1.03 7.45 -11.61
CA VAL A 79 1.48 6.17 -12.17
C VAL A 79 2.38 6.38 -13.39
N LYS A 80 2.12 7.39 -14.22
CA LYS A 80 3.00 7.73 -15.34
C LYS A 80 4.35 8.25 -14.87
N GLU A 81 4.39 9.00 -13.79
CA GLU A 81 5.63 9.46 -13.15
C GLU A 81 6.46 8.26 -12.63
N ALA A 82 5.84 7.29 -11.97
CA ALA A 82 6.53 6.09 -11.50
C ALA A 82 7.17 5.28 -12.66
N PHE A 83 6.53 5.22 -13.83
CA PHE A 83 7.11 4.56 -14.99
C PHE A 83 8.25 5.34 -15.67
N GLN A 84 8.47 6.62 -15.35
CA GLN A 84 9.58 7.38 -15.93
C GLN A 84 10.95 6.91 -15.43
N ASP A 85 10.99 6.28 -14.26
CA ASP A 85 12.20 5.74 -13.67
C ASP A 85 12.55 4.34 -14.22
N ILE A 86 11.69 3.74 -15.06
CA ILE A 86 11.92 2.43 -15.66
C ILE A 86 12.60 2.58 -17.02
N GLU A 87 13.75 1.97 -17.18
CA GLU A 87 14.46 1.97 -18.45
C GLU A 87 13.75 1.14 -19.54
N ASN A 88 13.96 1.51 -20.79
CA ASN A 88 13.44 0.82 -21.99
C ASN A 88 11.91 0.80 -22.10
N ILE A 89 11.20 1.73 -21.43
CA ILE A 89 9.77 1.97 -21.64
C ILE A 89 9.52 3.47 -21.82
N GLU A 90 8.68 3.81 -22.76
CA GLU A 90 8.24 5.20 -22.94
C GLU A 90 6.89 5.39 -22.23
N SER A 91 6.87 6.24 -21.22
CA SER A 91 5.64 6.55 -20.45
C SER A 91 4.49 7.09 -21.29
N SER A 92 4.80 7.64 -22.50
CA SER A 92 3.81 8.07 -23.50
C SER A 92 3.07 6.92 -24.17
N ASN A 93 3.67 5.73 -24.22
CA ASN A 93 3.15 4.53 -24.89
C ASN A 93 2.50 3.54 -23.92
N LEU A 94 2.41 3.90 -22.65
CA LEU A 94 1.72 3.07 -21.66
C LEU A 94 0.23 2.96 -21.98
N PRO A 95 -0.37 1.78 -21.83
CA PRO A 95 -1.82 1.64 -21.86
C PRO A 95 -2.45 2.45 -20.72
N ALA A 96 -3.71 2.85 -20.90
CA ALA A 96 -4.45 3.48 -19.82
C ALA A 96 -4.57 2.50 -18.65
N PRO A 97 -4.16 2.88 -17.43
CA PRO A 97 -4.32 2.01 -16.28
C PRO A 97 -5.80 1.87 -15.90
N TYR A 98 -6.18 0.73 -15.36
CA TYR A 98 -7.44 0.59 -14.65
C TYR A 98 -7.30 1.28 -13.29
N SER A 99 -8.12 2.28 -13.03
CA SER A 99 -7.99 3.17 -11.89
C SER A 99 -9.19 3.07 -10.95
N THR A 100 -8.95 2.76 -9.68
CA THR A 100 -9.99 2.70 -8.67
C THR A 100 -9.69 3.68 -7.53
N VAL A 101 -10.74 4.19 -6.91
CA VAL A 101 -10.64 4.94 -5.67
C VAL A 101 -11.47 4.28 -4.58
N THR A 102 -10.86 4.09 -3.42
CA THR A 102 -11.53 3.57 -2.22
C THR A 102 -11.50 4.66 -1.15
N PHE A 103 -12.66 5.10 -0.70
CA PHE A 103 -12.79 6.06 0.39
C PHE A 103 -12.71 5.31 1.72
N ARG A 104 -11.56 5.43 2.40
CA ARG A 104 -11.30 4.75 3.66
C ARG A 104 -11.64 5.64 4.84
N PRO A 105 -12.47 5.17 5.78
CA PRO A 105 -12.79 5.94 6.98
C PRO A 105 -11.56 6.06 7.87
N VAL A 106 -11.24 7.28 8.27
CA VAL A 106 -10.18 7.59 9.24
C VAL A 106 -10.69 8.58 10.27
N VAL A 107 -10.07 8.56 11.45
CA VAL A 107 -10.40 9.49 12.52
C VAL A 107 -9.12 10.19 12.97
N ALA A 108 -9.08 11.50 12.84
CA ALA A 108 -8.02 12.31 13.41
C ALA A 108 -8.31 12.62 14.88
N VAL A 109 -7.34 12.33 15.73
CA VAL A 109 -7.45 12.49 17.18
C VAL A 109 -6.44 13.52 17.67
N THR A 110 -6.93 14.45 18.50
CA THR A 110 -6.07 15.34 19.30
C THR A 110 -6.38 15.12 20.77
N ALA A 111 -5.34 14.85 21.57
CA ALA A 111 -5.49 14.61 23.00
C ALA A 111 -4.32 15.15 23.79
N ASP A 112 -4.59 15.56 25.03
CA ASP A 112 -3.58 15.98 26.01
C ASP A 112 -3.47 14.92 27.11
N THR A 113 -2.22 14.52 27.46
CA THR A 113 -1.93 13.63 28.58
C THR A 113 -1.18 14.41 29.65
N ASN A 114 -1.76 14.49 30.87
CA ASN A 114 -1.19 15.16 32.02
C ASN A 114 -1.21 14.23 33.22
N ALA A 115 -0.09 13.56 33.47
CA ALA A 115 0.06 12.63 34.59
C ALA A 115 1.27 12.97 35.48
N VAL A 116 1.10 12.80 36.79
CA VAL A 116 2.16 12.97 37.77
C VAL A 116 2.25 11.71 38.61
N PHE A 117 3.44 11.14 38.68
CA PHE A 117 3.72 9.94 39.46
C PHE A 117 4.58 10.27 40.66
N GLU A 118 4.08 9.95 41.83
CA GLU A 118 4.74 10.26 43.11
C GLU A 118 5.01 8.99 43.92
N THR A 119 6.02 9.08 44.77
CA THR A 119 6.36 8.09 45.78
C THR A 119 6.70 8.81 47.10
N SER A 120 7.14 8.09 48.13
CA SER A 120 7.61 8.69 49.39
C SER A 120 8.75 9.69 49.22
N VAL A 121 9.54 9.55 48.14
CA VAL A 121 10.64 10.47 47.82
C VAL A 121 10.22 11.66 46.95
N GLY A 122 8.93 11.82 46.72
CA GLY A 122 8.36 12.89 45.87
C GLY A 122 8.03 12.45 44.45
N VAL A 123 8.00 13.42 43.54
CA VAL A 123 7.66 13.19 42.12
C VAL A 123 8.82 12.49 41.44
N ILE A 124 8.54 11.31 40.85
CA ILE A 124 9.52 10.49 40.13
C ILE A 124 9.37 10.59 38.62
N HIS A 125 8.17 10.92 38.14
CA HIS A 125 7.91 11.07 36.68
C HIS A 125 6.73 12.02 36.42
N ARG A 126 6.80 12.74 35.30
CA ARG A 126 5.69 13.58 34.82
C ARG A 126 5.50 13.39 33.32
N ILE A 127 4.25 13.33 32.88
CA ILE A 127 3.87 13.37 31.47
C ILE A 127 3.03 14.63 31.27
N ASN A 128 3.45 15.46 30.33
CA ASN A 128 2.68 16.60 29.84
C ASN A 128 2.92 16.65 28.33
N LYS A 129 2.06 15.99 27.60
CA LYS A 129 2.20 15.82 26.15
C LYS A 129 0.87 16.03 25.44
N ARG A 130 0.94 16.74 24.33
CA ARG A 130 -0.11 16.80 23.33
C ARG A 130 0.19 15.80 22.22
N SER A 131 -0.74 14.91 21.96
CA SER A 131 -0.65 13.89 20.92
C SER A 131 -1.64 14.19 19.83
N ARG A 132 -1.19 14.08 18.57
CA ARG A 132 -2.04 14.12 17.38
C ARG A 132 -1.71 12.90 16.54
N PHE A 133 -2.70 12.13 16.15
CA PHE A 133 -2.51 10.93 15.34
C PHE A 133 -3.81 10.58 14.61
N VAL A 134 -3.72 9.69 13.63
CA VAL A 134 -4.84 9.22 12.83
C VAL A 134 -5.07 7.74 13.07
N VAL A 135 -6.33 7.35 13.07
CA VAL A 135 -6.78 5.97 13.25
C VAL A 135 -7.48 5.53 11.98
N HIS A 136 -7.08 4.39 11.41
CA HIS A 136 -7.89 3.67 10.43
C HIS A 136 -9.15 3.16 11.12
N ALA A 137 -10.29 3.58 10.61
CA ALA A 137 -11.58 3.48 11.30
C ALA A 137 -12.56 2.50 10.63
N GLU A 138 -12.05 1.62 9.78
CA GLU A 138 -12.84 0.57 9.13
C GLU A 138 -13.38 -0.46 10.12
N ARG A 139 -14.35 -1.26 9.70
CA ARG A 139 -14.85 -2.40 10.47
C ARG A 139 -13.71 -3.31 10.89
N GLY A 140 -13.63 -3.61 12.17
CA GLY A 140 -12.58 -4.42 12.77
C GLY A 140 -11.99 -3.73 13.99
N HIS A 141 -10.71 -3.99 14.29
CA HIS A 141 -10.02 -3.29 15.36
C HIS A 141 -9.41 -1.99 14.81
N PRO A 142 -9.70 -0.84 15.41
CA PRO A 142 -9.06 0.42 15.07
C PRO A 142 -7.52 0.29 15.17
N GLN A 143 -6.82 0.82 14.18
CA GLN A 143 -5.35 0.80 14.14
C GLN A 143 -4.82 2.21 13.94
N THR A 144 -3.74 2.54 14.63
CA THR A 144 -3.03 3.81 14.38
C THR A 144 -2.44 3.77 12.98
N ALA A 145 -2.70 4.80 12.18
CA ALA A 145 -2.07 4.98 10.88
C ALA A 145 -0.55 5.23 11.04
N SER A 146 0.21 4.97 9.99
CA SER A 146 1.63 5.34 9.95
C SER A 146 1.81 6.86 10.11
N ASP A 147 3.01 7.28 10.46
CA ASP A 147 3.33 8.70 10.63
C ASP A 147 3.11 9.48 9.33
N ASP A 148 3.47 8.90 8.18
CA ASP A 148 3.29 9.54 6.87
C ASP A 148 1.81 9.74 6.53
N VAL A 149 0.98 8.72 6.73
CA VAL A 149 -0.48 8.82 6.54
C VAL A 149 -1.11 9.77 7.55
N SER A 150 -0.65 9.74 8.80
CA SER A 150 -1.12 10.67 9.83
C SER A 150 -0.81 12.12 9.46
N ASN A 151 0.40 12.41 8.98
CA ASN A 151 0.79 13.74 8.52
C ASN A 151 -0.05 14.16 7.31
N LEU A 152 -0.21 13.29 6.31
CA LEU A 152 -1.05 13.55 5.14
C LEU A 152 -2.46 13.99 5.53
N VAL A 153 -3.11 13.26 6.44
CA VAL A 153 -4.46 13.59 6.90
C VAL A 153 -4.48 14.88 7.69
N LEU A 154 -3.61 14.99 8.73
CA LEU A 154 -3.61 16.12 9.66
C LEU A 154 -3.29 17.47 9.01
N GLU A 155 -2.50 17.47 7.95
CA GLU A 155 -2.17 18.68 7.18
C GLU A 155 -3.30 19.12 6.25
N ASN A 156 -4.16 18.18 5.83
CA ASN A 156 -5.21 18.42 4.84
C ASN A 156 -6.64 18.42 5.40
N LEU A 157 -6.86 18.26 6.70
CA LEU A 157 -8.20 18.29 7.33
C LEU A 157 -9.01 19.57 7.03
N HIS A 158 -8.34 20.66 6.69
CA HIS A 158 -8.98 21.94 6.34
C HIS A 158 -9.50 21.99 4.91
N ALA A 159 -9.26 20.96 4.10
CA ALA A 159 -9.53 20.95 2.65
C ALA A 159 -10.38 19.71 2.27
N THR A 160 -11.50 19.52 2.99
CA THR A 160 -12.47 18.46 2.70
C THR A 160 -13.43 18.85 1.57
N VAL A 161 -14.06 17.85 0.98
CA VAL A 161 -15.16 17.98 0.01
C VAL A 161 -16.23 16.94 0.36
N ASP A 162 -17.47 17.19 -0.07
CA ASP A 162 -18.57 16.24 0.13
C ASP A 162 -18.24 14.90 -0.56
N LEU A 163 -18.50 13.79 0.14
CA LEU A 163 -18.37 12.45 -0.40
C LEU A 163 -19.62 12.10 -1.20
N ASP A 164 -19.59 12.42 -2.48
CA ASP A 164 -20.59 12.01 -3.46
C ASP A 164 -19.87 11.11 -4.49
N ALA A 165 -20.16 9.80 -4.43
CA ALA A 165 -19.51 8.82 -5.28
C ALA A 165 -19.66 9.13 -6.77
N ASP A 166 -20.84 9.62 -7.18
CA ASP A 166 -21.17 9.89 -8.59
C ASP A 166 -20.23 10.93 -9.21
N GLN A 167 -19.75 11.90 -8.41
CA GLN A 167 -18.82 12.93 -8.92
C GLN A 167 -17.44 12.36 -9.27
N PHE A 168 -17.07 11.21 -8.71
CA PHE A 168 -15.77 10.56 -8.95
C PHE A 168 -15.81 9.49 -10.04
N GLU A 169 -16.97 8.95 -10.39
CA GLU A 169 -17.13 7.93 -11.44
C GLU A 169 -16.64 8.38 -12.82
N SER A 170 -16.64 9.68 -13.08
CA SER A 170 -16.09 10.22 -14.35
C SER A 170 -14.57 10.15 -14.44
N SER A 171 -13.87 9.98 -13.33
CA SER A 171 -12.40 10.01 -13.24
C SER A 171 -11.78 8.68 -12.89
N PHE A 172 -12.57 7.72 -12.39
CA PHE A 172 -12.14 6.39 -11.97
C PHE A 172 -13.02 5.32 -12.61
N ASP A 173 -12.43 4.16 -12.91
CA ASP A 173 -13.15 3.00 -13.46
C ASP A 173 -14.04 2.32 -12.40
N ALA A 174 -13.68 2.45 -11.12
CA ALA A 174 -14.52 2.03 -10.01
C ALA A 174 -14.33 2.94 -8.79
N VAL A 175 -15.41 3.13 -8.05
CA VAL A 175 -15.47 3.92 -6.81
C VAL A 175 -16.01 3.03 -5.70
N GLU A 176 -15.29 2.94 -4.59
CA GLU A 176 -15.69 2.18 -3.41
C GLU A 176 -15.70 3.07 -2.18
N ASP A 177 -16.71 2.94 -1.33
CA ASP A 177 -16.73 3.53 0.00
C ASP A 177 -16.68 2.44 1.07
N ARG A 178 -15.88 2.65 2.10
CA ARG A 178 -15.81 1.78 3.27
C ARG A 178 -16.55 2.45 4.42
N ARG A 179 -17.02 1.66 5.38
CA ARG A 179 -17.82 2.18 6.48
C ARG A 179 -16.98 2.33 7.75
N PHE A 180 -17.32 3.35 8.55
CA PHE A 180 -16.83 3.46 9.92
C PHE A 180 -17.27 2.23 10.73
N GLY A 181 -16.34 1.65 11.47
CA GLY A 181 -16.60 0.43 12.23
C GLY A 181 -17.14 0.65 13.64
N GLN A 182 -17.07 1.88 14.14
CA GLN A 182 -17.41 2.24 15.51
C GLN A 182 -18.02 3.62 15.60
N THR A 183 -18.66 3.94 16.71
CA THR A 183 -19.17 5.27 17.03
C THR A 183 -18.04 6.22 17.43
N GLN A 184 -18.29 7.53 17.37
CA GLN A 184 -17.34 8.55 17.81
C GLN A 184 -16.92 8.35 19.28
N THR A 185 -17.84 7.93 20.14
CA THR A 185 -17.56 7.65 21.56
C THR A 185 -16.59 6.49 21.71
N GLU A 186 -16.73 5.43 20.92
CA GLU A 186 -15.86 4.26 20.97
C GLU A 186 -14.46 4.58 20.44
N TYR A 187 -14.34 5.38 19.39
CA TYR A 187 -13.02 5.87 18.97
C TYR A 187 -12.34 6.72 20.04
N LYS A 188 -13.11 7.53 20.76
CA LYS A 188 -12.60 8.31 21.90
C LYS A 188 -12.08 7.41 23.02
N ASP A 189 -12.86 6.39 23.40
CA ASP A 189 -12.45 5.42 24.42
C ASP A 189 -11.22 4.62 23.99
N TRP A 190 -11.19 4.19 22.73
CA TRP A 190 -10.02 3.51 22.16
C TRP A 190 -8.77 4.41 22.18
N ALA A 191 -8.90 5.68 21.82
CA ALA A 191 -7.80 6.63 21.83
C ALA A 191 -7.22 6.83 23.23
N VAL A 192 -8.08 6.89 24.25
CA VAL A 192 -7.64 6.97 25.65
C VAL A 192 -6.83 5.74 26.06
N GLU A 193 -7.31 4.51 25.77
CA GLU A 193 -6.56 3.30 26.09
C GLU A 193 -5.24 3.23 25.33
N ARG A 194 -5.24 3.58 24.05
CA ARG A 194 -4.03 3.61 23.22
C ARG A 194 -2.98 4.56 23.77
N LEU A 195 -3.37 5.73 24.26
CA LEU A 195 -2.47 6.72 24.85
C LEU A 195 -1.98 6.29 26.24
N ARG A 196 -2.80 5.59 27.02
CA ARG A 196 -2.35 4.98 28.29
C ARG A 196 -1.21 4.02 28.02
N ASP A 197 -1.39 3.08 27.09
CA ASP A 197 -0.37 2.10 26.73
C ASP A 197 0.89 2.78 26.20
N HIS A 198 0.73 3.75 25.29
CA HIS A 198 1.85 4.46 24.67
C HIS A 198 2.68 5.28 25.66
N HIS A 199 2.05 5.84 26.68
CA HIS A 199 2.71 6.66 27.69
C HIS A 199 3.13 5.88 28.93
N THR A 200 2.80 4.58 29.01
CA THR A 200 3.27 3.71 30.09
C THR A 200 4.77 3.52 29.98
N THR A 201 5.49 3.83 31.05
CA THR A 201 6.94 3.71 31.11
C THR A 201 7.40 3.21 32.48
N THR A 202 8.56 2.58 32.53
CA THR A 202 9.19 2.16 33.79
C THR A 202 10.34 3.10 34.11
N VAL A 203 10.29 3.70 35.26
CA VAL A 203 11.35 4.62 35.76
C VAL A 203 12.04 4.03 36.96
N SER A 204 13.35 4.30 37.09
CA SER A 204 14.15 3.97 38.26
C SER A 204 14.31 5.20 39.11
N TYR A 205 14.20 5.05 40.44
CA TYR A 205 14.41 6.12 41.42
C TYR A 205 15.13 5.59 42.66
N THR A 206 15.80 6.46 43.36
CA THR A 206 16.49 6.12 44.61
C THR A 206 15.59 6.46 45.78
N GLY A 207 15.33 5.50 46.66
CA GLY A 207 14.56 5.67 47.87
C GLY A 207 15.38 6.33 49.01
N ASP A 208 14.68 6.71 50.09
CA ASP A 208 15.30 7.35 51.29
C ASP A 208 16.37 6.46 51.95
N ASN A 209 16.34 5.16 51.68
CA ASN A 209 17.31 4.17 52.17
C ASN A 209 18.50 3.95 51.22
N ASN A 210 18.71 4.81 50.25
CA ASN A 210 19.74 4.70 49.22
C ASN A 210 19.64 3.42 48.34
N VAL A 211 18.48 2.79 48.30
CA VAL A 211 18.22 1.62 47.43
C VAL A 211 17.53 2.12 46.18
N THR A 212 17.96 1.58 45.03
CA THR A 212 17.29 1.85 43.73
C THR A 212 16.07 0.96 43.55
N TYR A 213 14.96 1.59 43.24
CA TYR A 213 13.67 0.96 42.95
C TYR A 213 13.26 1.25 41.52
N THR A 214 12.40 0.41 40.96
CA THR A 214 11.73 0.64 39.70
C THR A 214 10.22 0.73 39.90
N LYS A 215 9.57 1.62 39.18
CA LYS A 215 8.11 1.77 39.18
C LYS A 215 7.59 1.94 37.76
N THR A 216 6.58 1.16 37.38
CA THR A 216 5.82 1.39 36.15
C THR A 216 4.89 2.57 36.40
N CYS A 217 5.00 3.57 35.53
CA CYS A 217 4.21 4.79 35.53
C CYS A 217 3.20 4.69 34.38
N GLU A 218 1.98 4.27 34.68
CA GLU A 218 0.86 4.13 33.76
C GLU A 218 -0.14 5.27 34.04
N PRO A 219 -0.48 6.13 33.04
CA PRO A 219 -1.48 7.18 33.22
C PRO A 219 -2.87 6.60 33.52
N ASN A 220 -3.63 7.27 34.38
CA ASN A 220 -5.05 6.94 34.54
C ASN A 220 -5.85 7.46 33.35
N ARG A 221 -7.04 6.91 33.10
CA ARG A 221 -7.95 7.43 32.07
C ARG A 221 -8.29 8.92 32.26
N SER A 222 -8.38 9.38 33.51
CA SER A 222 -8.62 10.78 33.85
C SER A 222 -7.46 11.73 33.54
N ASP A 223 -6.26 11.21 33.38
CA ASP A 223 -5.06 12.00 33.03
C ASP A 223 -4.99 12.30 31.52
N ILE A 224 -5.90 11.70 30.73
CA ILE A 224 -5.95 11.84 29.28
C ILE A 224 -7.26 12.54 28.89
N SER A 225 -7.12 13.68 28.23
CA SER A 225 -8.24 14.49 27.75
C SER A 225 -8.23 14.54 26.23
N VAL A 226 -9.19 13.88 25.59
CA VAL A 226 -9.38 13.95 24.14
C VAL A 226 -10.05 15.30 23.82
N GLN A 227 -9.34 16.11 23.05
CA GLN A 227 -9.73 17.48 22.70
C GLN A 227 -10.63 17.50 21.46
N SER A 228 -10.24 16.73 20.41
CA SER A 228 -11.06 16.57 19.21
C SER A 228 -11.00 15.14 18.69
N ILE A 229 -12.10 14.76 18.06
CA ILE A 229 -12.28 13.57 17.23
C ILE A 229 -12.88 14.07 15.92
N GLU A 230 -12.13 13.96 14.84
CA GLU A 230 -12.49 14.48 13.53
C GLU A 230 -12.51 13.31 12.52
N PRO A 231 -13.71 12.72 12.30
CA PRO A 231 -13.87 11.68 11.28
C PRO A 231 -13.81 12.29 9.89
N VAL A 232 -13.16 11.61 8.96
CA VAL A 232 -13.08 12.00 7.54
C VAL A 232 -12.77 10.76 6.70
N TYR A 233 -13.14 10.77 5.43
CA TYR A 233 -12.71 9.76 4.48
C TYR A 233 -11.36 10.15 3.87
N LEU A 234 -10.46 9.17 3.81
CA LEU A 234 -9.15 9.26 3.16
C LEU A 234 -9.20 8.48 1.85
N PRO A 235 -9.08 9.14 0.69
CA PRO A 235 -9.02 8.45 -0.58
C PRO A 235 -7.75 7.62 -0.72
N GLN A 236 -7.92 6.35 -1.09
CA GLN A 236 -6.86 5.47 -1.54
C GLN A 236 -7.07 5.17 -3.01
N VAL A 237 -6.11 5.55 -3.84
CA VAL A 237 -6.16 5.35 -5.29
C VAL A 237 -5.28 4.20 -5.66
N ARG A 238 -5.81 3.27 -6.45
CA ARG A 238 -5.07 2.15 -7.03
C ARG A 238 -5.13 2.22 -8.54
N HIS A 239 -3.98 2.15 -9.15
CA HIS A 239 -3.82 1.95 -10.58
C HIS A 239 -3.30 0.55 -10.85
N THR A 240 -3.83 -0.10 -11.87
CA THR A 240 -3.28 -1.36 -12.38
C THR A 240 -2.97 -1.17 -13.85
N THR A 241 -1.69 -1.26 -14.20
CA THR A 241 -1.21 -1.14 -15.58
C THR A 241 -0.83 -2.52 -16.10
N ASP A 242 -1.50 -2.98 -17.15
CA ASP A 242 -1.22 -4.27 -17.75
C ASP A 242 -0.22 -4.10 -18.90
N LEU A 243 0.94 -4.74 -18.77
CA LEU A 243 1.99 -4.78 -19.79
C LEU A 243 2.20 -6.22 -20.24
N GLN A 244 1.58 -6.60 -21.34
CA GLN A 244 1.60 -7.95 -21.92
C GLN A 244 1.14 -9.03 -20.91
N GLU A 245 2.08 -9.78 -20.31
CA GLU A 245 1.76 -10.88 -19.39
C GLU A 245 1.73 -10.46 -17.93
N TYR A 246 2.08 -9.19 -17.61
CA TYR A 246 2.24 -8.72 -16.25
C TYR A 246 1.34 -7.54 -15.92
N SER A 247 0.85 -7.52 -14.68
CA SER A 247 0.04 -6.43 -14.12
C SER A 247 0.84 -5.72 -13.03
N TYR A 248 0.92 -4.40 -13.10
CA TYR A 248 1.70 -3.55 -12.19
C TYR A 248 0.77 -2.71 -11.34
N PRO A 249 0.53 -3.08 -10.08
CA PRO A 249 -0.22 -2.26 -9.15
C PRO A 249 0.62 -1.08 -8.66
N TYR A 250 -0.04 0.08 -8.55
CA TYR A 250 0.51 1.26 -7.90
C TYR A 250 -0.57 1.89 -7.05
N GLU A 251 -0.39 1.90 -5.72
CA GLU A 251 -1.41 2.33 -4.78
C GLU A 251 -0.86 3.39 -3.83
N TYR A 252 -1.68 4.42 -3.57
CA TYR A 252 -1.31 5.50 -2.68
C TYR A 252 -2.53 6.12 -2.01
N PHE A 253 -2.35 6.66 -0.81
CA PHE A 253 -3.27 7.58 -0.18
C PHE A 253 -3.04 8.99 -0.73
N VAL A 254 -4.12 9.76 -0.89
CA VAL A 254 -4.05 11.08 -1.49
C VAL A 254 -4.89 12.11 -0.74
N ALA A 255 -4.35 13.34 -0.65
CA ALA A 255 -5.06 14.51 -0.14
C ALA A 255 -4.65 15.74 -0.97
N GLY A 256 -5.47 16.07 -1.98
CA GLY A 256 -5.15 17.13 -2.94
C GLY A 256 -3.87 16.83 -3.72
N PRO A 257 -2.84 17.69 -3.64
CA PRO A 257 -1.57 17.47 -4.34
C PRO A 257 -0.63 16.49 -3.62
N SER A 258 -0.89 16.20 -2.35
CA SER A 258 -0.01 15.36 -1.51
C SER A 258 -0.43 13.89 -1.58
N ARG A 259 0.55 12.99 -1.57
CA ARG A 259 0.31 11.54 -1.60
C ARG A 259 1.32 10.77 -0.77
N VAL A 260 0.91 9.59 -0.31
CA VAL A 260 1.75 8.60 0.38
C VAL A 260 1.55 7.25 -0.28
N THR A 261 2.59 6.71 -0.91
CA THR A 261 2.54 5.41 -1.59
C THR A 261 2.38 4.29 -0.57
N SER A 262 1.43 3.40 -0.80
CA SER A 262 1.15 2.22 0.02
C SER A 262 1.56 0.90 -0.64
N GLU A 263 1.51 0.83 -1.98
CA GLU A 263 1.99 -0.32 -2.77
C GLU A 263 2.67 0.18 -4.04
N ASP A 264 3.84 -0.35 -4.35
CA ASP A 264 4.59 -0.04 -5.55
C ASP A 264 5.09 -1.31 -6.23
N GLY A 265 4.26 -1.84 -7.13
CA GLY A 265 4.63 -2.99 -7.96
C GLY A 265 5.45 -2.63 -9.20
N ILE A 266 5.57 -1.34 -9.53
CA ILE A 266 6.29 -0.87 -10.72
C ILE A 266 7.81 -0.99 -10.49
N HIS A 267 8.28 -0.62 -9.30
CA HIS A 267 9.70 -0.66 -8.96
C HIS A 267 10.15 -2.01 -8.37
N GLN A 268 9.32 -3.05 -8.47
CA GLN A 268 9.65 -4.39 -7.98
C GLN A 268 10.07 -5.31 -9.13
N CYS A 269 11.21 -5.98 -8.98
CA CYS A 269 11.68 -6.97 -9.97
C CYS A 269 10.79 -8.21 -9.97
N VAL A 270 10.22 -8.56 -11.12
CA VAL A 270 9.33 -9.73 -11.28
C VAL A 270 9.99 -11.07 -10.90
N HIS A 271 11.33 -11.18 -11.02
CA HIS A 271 12.03 -12.44 -10.76
C HIS A 271 12.56 -12.61 -9.33
N CYS A 272 12.80 -11.55 -8.59
CA CYS A 272 13.40 -11.66 -7.25
C CYS A 272 12.79 -10.72 -6.21
N ASP A 273 11.69 -10.05 -6.52
CA ASP A 273 10.98 -9.11 -5.65
C ASP A 273 11.84 -7.96 -5.08
N THR A 274 13.06 -7.78 -5.60
CA THR A 274 13.93 -6.67 -5.18
C THR A 274 13.33 -5.36 -5.66
N THR A 275 13.14 -4.42 -4.75
CA THR A 275 12.69 -3.07 -5.06
C THR A 275 13.88 -2.18 -5.37
N GLY A 276 13.80 -1.39 -6.45
CA GLY A 276 14.86 -0.46 -6.87
C GLY A 276 14.39 0.48 -7.98
N THR A 277 15.11 1.58 -8.15
CA THR A 277 14.85 2.59 -9.20
C THR A 277 15.50 2.23 -10.54
N ASP A 278 16.51 1.37 -10.53
CA ASP A 278 17.28 1.02 -11.73
C ASP A 278 16.73 -0.26 -12.38
N ASN A 279 15.41 -0.30 -12.57
CA ASN A 279 14.72 -1.42 -13.19
C ASN A 279 14.55 -1.17 -14.70
N THR A 280 14.60 -2.26 -15.47
CA THR A 280 14.50 -2.21 -16.93
C THR A 280 13.33 -3.07 -17.43
N TYR A 281 12.59 -2.54 -18.38
CA TYR A 281 11.47 -3.22 -19.02
C TYR A 281 11.94 -4.18 -20.11
N CYS A 282 11.43 -5.41 -20.09
CA CYS A 282 11.61 -6.39 -21.15
C CYS A 282 10.47 -6.31 -22.15
N ALA A 283 10.73 -5.79 -23.35
CA ALA A 283 9.73 -5.63 -24.39
C ALA A 283 9.16 -6.97 -24.92
N ASN A 284 9.81 -8.10 -24.65
CA ASN A 284 9.37 -9.41 -25.12
C ASN A 284 8.20 -10.01 -24.33
N CYS A 285 8.17 -9.80 -23.01
CA CYS A 285 7.11 -10.36 -22.13
C CYS A 285 6.40 -9.32 -21.28
N GLY A 286 6.87 -8.08 -21.24
CA GLY A 286 6.27 -7.03 -20.39
C GLY A 286 6.82 -6.98 -18.97
N SER A 287 7.82 -7.82 -18.59
CA SER A 287 8.35 -7.84 -17.24
C SER A 287 9.28 -6.67 -16.95
N ILE A 288 9.23 -6.12 -15.73
CA ILE A 288 10.16 -5.14 -15.20
C ILE A 288 11.15 -5.87 -14.28
N ASN A 289 12.45 -5.64 -14.47
CA ASN A 289 13.49 -6.43 -13.83
C ASN A 289 14.67 -5.59 -13.41
N CYS A 290 15.31 -5.98 -12.30
CA CYS A 290 16.57 -5.40 -11.88
C CYS A 290 17.75 -5.85 -12.79
N ASP A 291 18.89 -5.17 -12.72
CA ASP A 291 20.11 -5.44 -13.50
C ASP A 291 20.56 -6.89 -13.51
N SER A 292 20.33 -7.62 -12.40
CA SER A 292 20.69 -9.03 -12.31
C SER A 292 19.87 -9.91 -13.26
N HIS A 293 18.63 -9.50 -13.54
CA HIS A 293 17.68 -10.26 -14.34
C HIS A 293 17.43 -9.68 -15.74
N ILE A 294 18.15 -8.62 -16.11
CA ILE A 294 18.20 -8.08 -17.48
C ILE A 294 19.54 -8.44 -18.14
N LYS A 295 19.49 -8.73 -19.43
CA LYS A 295 20.65 -8.98 -20.29
C LYS A 295 20.48 -8.18 -21.57
N THR A 296 21.61 -7.80 -22.19
CA THR A 296 21.58 -7.15 -23.50
C THR A 296 21.45 -8.23 -24.57
N GLU A 297 20.42 -8.15 -25.37
CA GLU A 297 20.20 -9.01 -26.55
C GLU A 297 21.30 -8.73 -27.58
N ARG A 298 21.79 -9.79 -28.30
CA ARG A 298 23.02 -9.65 -29.08
C ARG A 298 22.83 -9.11 -30.49
N LEU A 299 21.67 -9.26 -31.11
CA LEU A 299 21.39 -8.75 -32.46
C LEU A 299 20.92 -7.32 -32.48
N GLU A 300 20.02 -6.97 -31.58
CA GLU A 300 19.32 -5.70 -31.56
C GLU A 300 19.84 -4.74 -30.49
N ASP A 301 20.77 -5.21 -29.63
CA ASP A 301 21.33 -4.49 -28.48
C ASP A 301 20.28 -3.97 -27.48
N THR A 302 19.10 -4.61 -27.44
CA THR A 302 17.99 -4.22 -26.57
C THR A 302 17.90 -5.12 -25.33
N PRO A 303 17.28 -4.65 -24.22
CA PRO A 303 17.13 -5.44 -23.01
C PRO A 303 16.19 -6.64 -23.18
N VAL A 304 16.62 -7.80 -22.66
CA VAL A 304 15.79 -9.02 -22.56
C VAL A 304 15.94 -9.61 -21.17
N CYS A 305 14.84 -10.02 -20.53
CA CYS A 305 14.89 -10.61 -19.19
C CYS A 305 15.46 -12.05 -19.24
N THR A 306 16.00 -12.51 -18.12
CA THR A 306 16.56 -13.86 -17.99
C THR A 306 15.55 -14.97 -18.21
N GLY A 307 14.24 -14.69 -18.01
CA GLY A 307 13.14 -15.64 -18.27
C GLY A 307 12.84 -15.81 -19.75
N CYS A 308 12.98 -14.74 -20.56
CA CYS A 308 12.74 -14.78 -22.00
C CYS A 308 13.97 -15.18 -22.80
N ALA A 309 15.16 -14.85 -22.31
CA ALA A 309 16.38 -14.96 -23.08
C ALA A 309 16.73 -16.40 -23.50
N VAL A 310 16.80 -16.64 -24.79
CA VAL A 310 17.43 -17.83 -25.36
C VAL A 310 18.95 -17.62 -25.30
N THR A 311 19.68 -18.58 -24.75
CA THR A 311 21.10 -18.43 -24.51
C THR A 311 21.93 -19.42 -25.36
N GLU A 312 23.03 -18.95 -25.93
CA GLU A 312 24.03 -19.81 -26.54
C GLU A 312 25.45 -19.35 -26.22
N ARG A 313 26.37 -20.31 -26.11
CA ARG A 313 27.76 -20.05 -25.82
C ARG A 313 28.57 -20.02 -27.10
N PHE A 314 29.07 -18.81 -27.43
CA PHE A 314 30.02 -18.62 -28.53
C PHE A 314 31.43 -18.51 -27.96
N ALA A 315 32.26 -19.54 -28.18
CA ALA A 315 33.55 -19.75 -27.55
C ALA A 315 33.48 -19.65 -26.03
N PHE A 316 33.91 -18.54 -25.41
CA PHE A 316 33.97 -18.37 -23.95
C PHE A 316 32.88 -17.43 -23.38
N LYS A 317 32.05 -16.83 -24.24
CA LYS A 317 31.04 -15.86 -23.82
C LYS A 317 29.65 -16.38 -24.15
N THR A 318 28.74 -16.37 -23.13
CA THR A 318 27.33 -16.62 -23.33
C THR A 318 26.71 -15.37 -23.95
N LYS A 319 25.93 -15.56 -24.99
CA LYS A 319 25.11 -14.52 -25.64
C LYS A 319 23.63 -14.77 -25.34
N TYR A 320 22.85 -13.71 -25.40
CA TYR A 320 21.46 -13.71 -25.09
C TYR A 320 20.67 -13.25 -26.33
N PHE A 321 19.53 -13.87 -26.59
CA PHE A 321 18.69 -13.63 -27.77
C PHE A 321 17.22 -13.62 -27.34
N TYR A 322 16.36 -12.93 -28.06
CA TYR A 322 14.92 -12.94 -27.80
C TYR A 322 14.29 -14.30 -28.08
N ASP A 323 14.71 -14.95 -29.15
CA ASP A 323 14.16 -16.23 -29.60
C ASP A 323 15.21 -17.08 -30.32
N GLU A 324 14.80 -18.26 -30.78
CA GLU A 324 15.66 -19.18 -31.52
C GLU A 324 16.03 -18.67 -32.90
N ALA A 325 15.15 -17.89 -33.56
CA ALA A 325 15.43 -17.35 -34.88
C ALA A 325 16.55 -16.32 -34.82
N ASN A 326 16.54 -15.42 -33.82
CA ASN A 326 17.61 -14.46 -33.57
C ASN A 326 18.93 -15.16 -33.22
N ARG A 327 18.89 -16.22 -32.40
CA ARG A 327 20.04 -17.03 -32.10
C ARG A 327 20.64 -17.66 -33.36
N ASP A 328 19.82 -18.26 -34.22
CA ASP A 328 20.28 -18.96 -35.43
C ASP A 328 20.79 -17.96 -36.47
N ALA A 329 20.13 -16.81 -36.61
CA ALA A 329 20.62 -15.71 -37.48
C ALA A 329 22.01 -15.22 -37.03
N PHE A 330 22.21 -15.04 -35.71
CA PHE A 330 23.56 -14.68 -35.20
C PHE A 330 24.58 -15.78 -35.41
N ARG A 331 24.20 -17.05 -35.30
CA ARG A 331 25.08 -18.19 -35.55
C ARG A 331 25.61 -18.16 -37.00
N GLU A 332 24.75 -17.94 -37.99
CA GLU A 332 25.15 -17.78 -39.39
C GLU A 332 26.09 -16.60 -39.58
N GLN A 333 25.78 -15.45 -38.96
CA GLN A 333 26.69 -14.29 -39.01
C GLN A 333 28.06 -14.61 -38.37
N TYR A 334 28.06 -15.26 -37.20
CA TYR A 334 29.28 -15.61 -36.48
C TYR A 334 30.13 -16.58 -37.26
N GLU A 335 29.53 -17.57 -37.95
CA GLU A 335 30.27 -18.49 -38.81
C GLU A 335 30.95 -17.79 -39.98
N ALA A 336 30.28 -16.80 -40.57
CA ALA A 336 30.81 -15.99 -41.68
C ALA A 336 31.87 -14.93 -41.26
N MET A 337 31.96 -14.57 -39.97
CA MET A 337 32.86 -13.53 -39.47
C MET A 337 34.33 -13.94 -39.66
N PRO A 338 35.21 -13.01 -40.05
CA PRO A 338 36.64 -13.23 -40.05
C PRO A 338 37.16 -13.42 -38.62
N VAL A 339 38.33 -14.06 -38.51
CA VAL A 339 38.92 -14.47 -37.20
C VAL A 339 39.07 -13.30 -36.23
N TYR A 340 39.40 -12.11 -36.73
CA TYR A 340 39.58 -10.93 -35.86
C TYR A 340 38.24 -10.44 -35.26
N GLU A 341 37.15 -10.51 -36.01
CA GLU A 341 35.81 -10.16 -35.52
C GLU A 341 35.32 -11.20 -34.51
N LYS A 342 35.53 -12.50 -34.79
CA LYS A 342 35.25 -13.56 -33.81
C LYS A 342 36.02 -13.37 -32.50
N ALA A 343 37.28 -12.87 -32.61
CA ALA A 343 38.06 -12.55 -31.43
C ALA A 343 37.52 -11.35 -30.64
N MET A 344 37.03 -10.31 -31.32
CA MET A 344 36.38 -9.16 -30.68
C MET A 344 35.06 -9.55 -29.97
N GLU A 345 34.30 -10.46 -30.55
CA GLU A 345 33.09 -11.03 -29.90
C GLU A 345 33.41 -11.81 -28.60
N ASN A 346 34.65 -12.24 -28.45
CA ASN A 346 35.17 -12.98 -27.31
C ASN A 346 36.29 -12.18 -26.61
N THR A 347 35.93 -11.05 -26.01
CA THR A 347 36.86 -10.14 -25.33
C THR A 347 37.89 -10.86 -24.42
N PRO A 348 37.51 -11.87 -23.59
CA PRO A 348 38.46 -12.61 -22.77
C PRO A 348 39.52 -13.35 -23.60
N LEU A 349 39.11 -13.89 -24.77
CA LEU A 349 40.03 -14.56 -25.69
C LEU A 349 41.01 -13.56 -26.32
N THR A 350 40.51 -12.40 -26.74
CA THR A 350 41.28 -11.33 -27.33
C THR A 350 42.32 -10.80 -26.34
N VAL A 351 41.94 -10.52 -25.12
CA VAL A 351 42.86 -10.08 -24.05
C VAL A 351 43.91 -11.16 -23.76
N GLY A 352 43.51 -12.42 -23.72
CA GLY A 352 44.45 -13.55 -23.54
C GLY A 352 45.46 -13.66 -24.66
N ILE A 353 45.04 -13.58 -25.93
CA ILE A 353 45.91 -13.62 -27.10
C ILE A 353 46.84 -12.43 -27.12
N VAL A 354 46.34 -11.21 -26.92
CA VAL A 354 47.16 -10.00 -26.87
C VAL A 354 48.19 -10.09 -25.73
N GLY A 355 47.79 -10.55 -24.56
CA GLY A 355 48.71 -10.77 -23.43
C GLY A 355 49.86 -11.75 -23.74
N ILE A 356 49.52 -12.87 -24.40
CA ILE A 356 50.54 -13.85 -24.84
C ILE A 356 51.50 -13.23 -25.87
N VAL A 357 50.95 -12.52 -26.87
CA VAL A 357 51.76 -11.84 -27.89
C VAL A 357 52.71 -10.82 -27.25
N VAL A 358 52.24 -10.02 -26.33
CA VAL A 358 53.04 -9.03 -25.58
C VAL A 358 54.17 -9.73 -24.79
N LEU A 359 53.86 -10.83 -24.11
CA LEU A 359 54.85 -11.59 -23.35
C LEU A 359 55.91 -12.21 -24.25
N VAL A 360 55.51 -12.75 -25.41
CA VAL A 360 56.46 -13.30 -26.40
C VAL A 360 57.36 -12.20 -26.96
N VAL A 361 56.83 -11.06 -27.34
CA VAL A 361 57.61 -9.92 -27.85
C VAL A 361 58.52 -9.38 -26.77
N LEU A 362 58.11 -9.24 -25.53
CA LEU A 362 58.99 -8.84 -24.43
C LEU A 362 60.11 -9.87 -24.18
N GLY A 363 59.77 -11.17 -24.23
CA GLY A 363 60.78 -12.25 -24.11
C GLY A 363 61.83 -12.21 -25.21
N ILE A 364 61.46 -11.95 -26.47
CA ILE A 364 62.34 -11.78 -27.59
C ILE A 364 63.25 -10.55 -27.41
N LEU A 365 62.65 -9.40 -27.00
CA LEU A 365 63.38 -8.18 -26.75
C LEU A 365 64.42 -8.32 -25.63
N VAL A 366 64.07 -9.02 -24.56
CA VAL A 366 65.04 -9.35 -23.47
C VAL A 366 66.15 -10.27 -23.94
N SER A 367 65.81 -11.23 -24.80
CA SER A 367 66.82 -12.17 -25.35
C SER A 367 67.80 -11.50 -26.32
N ILE A 368 67.32 -10.48 -27.06
CA ILE A 368 68.19 -9.74 -28.04
C ILE A 368 68.91 -8.58 -27.36
N GLY A 369 68.33 -7.97 -26.32
CA GLY A 369 68.94 -6.86 -25.57
C GLY A 369 69.90 -7.29 -24.45
N GLY A 370 70.07 -8.58 -24.21
CA GLY A 370 70.89 -9.18 -23.19
C GLY A 370 72.25 -9.73 -23.74
N LEU A 371 72.70 -9.30 -24.93
CA LEU A 371 74.02 -9.53 -25.48
C LEU A 371 74.85 -8.26 -25.36
#